data_54b6e933672865c9cce5ede50f9fdaf9
#
_entry.id   54b6e933672865c9cce5ede50f9fdaf9
#
_cell.length_a   1.000
_cell.length_b   1.000
_cell.length_c   1.000
_cell.angle_alpha   90.00
_cell.angle_beta   90.00
_cell.angle_gamma   90.00
#
_symmetry.space_group_name_H-M   'P 1'
#
loop_
_entity.id
_entity.type
_entity.pdbx_description
1 polymer ?
#
loop_
_entity_poly.entity_id
_entity_poly.type
_entity_poly.pdbx_seq_one_letter_code
_entity_poly.pdbx_strand_id
1 'polypeptide(L)'
;MKCLELFCGTKSFKKACPDDWEVVSVDILEKFNPDICCDILDLDYKQWGIGQFDIIWASPPCRFFSAARCSWLGRKTKFNNCILTKEIMKDDELLHGLPPVEKALEIIDYLKPKFWFMENPQTGRLKNYI
;
A
#
# COMPACT_ATOMS: atom_id res chain seq x y z
N MET A 1 2.51 4.57 -21.81
CA MET A 1 3.33 4.30 -20.61
C MET A 1 2.90 3.00 -19.98
N LYS A 2 3.83 2.27 -19.40
CA LYS A 2 3.56 1.05 -18.65
C LYS A 2 3.66 1.33 -17.16
N CYS A 3 2.60 1.02 -16.42
CA CYS A 3 2.46 1.38 -15.01
C CYS A 3 2.14 0.16 -14.15
N LEU A 4 2.58 0.21 -12.90
CA LEU A 4 2.24 -0.78 -11.88
C LEU A 4 1.49 -0.06 -10.75
N GLU A 5 0.26 -0.51 -10.46
CA GLU A 5 -0.57 0.01 -9.39
C GLU A 5 -0.62 -1.00 -8.25
N LEU A 6 0.11 -0.71 -7.18
CA LEU A 6 0.14 -1.53 -5.98
C LEU A 6 -0.97 -1.07 -5.01
N PHE A 7 -1.65 -2.01 -4.37
CA PHE A 7 -2.81 -1.75 -3.52
C PHE A 7 -3.91 -1.02 -4.30
N CYS A 8 -4.30 -1.58 -5.44
CA CYS A 8 -5.11 -0.87 -6.41
C CYS A 8 -6.53 -0.49 -5.92
N GLY A 9 -7.09 -1.27 -4.99
CA GLY A 9 -8.45 -1.03 -4.51
C GLY A 9 -9.42 -0.84 -5.67
N THR A 10 -10.15 0.26 -5.69
CA THR A 10 -11.10 0.61 -6.77
C THR A 10 -10.42 1.04 -8.06
N LYS A 11 -9.09 0.92 -8.17
CA LYS A 11 -8.29 1.26 -9.35
C LYS A 11 -8.37 2.75 -9.73
N SER A 12 -8.33 3.63 -8.74
CA SER A 12 -8.41 5.07 -8.95
C SER A 12 -7.32 5.60 -9.88
N PHE A 13 -6.09 5.10 -9.72
CA PHE A 13 -4.98 5.47 -10.58
C PHE A 13 -5.22 5.04 -12.03
N LYS A 14 -5.59 3.77 -12.25
CA LYS A 14 -5.88 3.25 -13.59
C LYS A 14 -7.00 4.04 -14.26
N LYS A 15 -8.05 4.38 -13.53
CA LYS A 15 -9.19 5.15 -14.05
C LYS A 15 -8.79 6.56 -14.46
N ALA A 16 -7.79 7.14 -13.82
CA ALA A 16 -7.28 8.47 -14.12
C ALA A 16 -6.26 8.49 -15.26
N CYS A 17 -5.70 7.33 -15.62
CA CYS A 17 -4.72 7.22 -16.70
C CYS A 17 -5.38 7.35 -18.08
N PRO A 18 -4.64 7.89 -19.09
CA PRO A 18 -5.06 7.79 -20.49
C PRO A 18 -5.30 6.33 -20.91
N ASP A 19 -6.24 6.13 -21.84
CA ASP A 19 -6.64 4.79 -22.28
C ASP A 19 -5.51 3.98 -22.94
N ASP A 20 -4.52 4.67 -23.52
CA ASP A 20 -3.36 4.05 -24.17
C ASP A 20 -2.27 3.61 -23.19
N TRP A 21 -2.42 3.92 -21.91
CA TRP A 21 -1.49 3.46 -20.88
C TRP A 21 -1.83 2.04 -20.44
N GLU A 22 -0.80 1.21 -20.33
CA GLU A 22 -0.93 -0.13 -19.79
C GLU A 22 -0.70 -0.12 -18.28
N VAL A 23 -1.72 -0.51 -17.50
CA VAL A 23 -1.64 -0.54 -16.03
C VAL A 23 -1.85 -1.95 -15.52
N VAL A 24 -0.86 -2.49 -14.84
CA VAL A 24 -0.97 -3.76 -14.12
C VAL A 24 -1.38 -3.44 -12.68
N SER A 25 -2.50 -4.01 -12.23
CA SER A 25 -3.06 -3.77 -10.90
C SER A 25 -2.84 -4.95 -9.97
N VAL A 26 -2.48 -4.66 -8.71
CA VAL A 26 -2.23 -5.66 -7.66
C VAL A 26 -3.01 -5.30 -6.42
N ASP A 27 -3.75 -6.26 -5.87
CA ASP A 27 -4.45 -6.12 -4.59
C ASP A 27 -4.65 -7.49 -3.95
N ILE A 28 -4.80 -7.52 -2.64
CA ILE A 28 -5.10 -8.76 -1.90
C ILE A 28 -6.58 -9.12 -1.99
N LEU A 29 -7.46 -8.14 -2.24
CA LEU A 29 -8.90 -8.34 -2.24
C LEU A 29 -9.44 -8.64 -3.64
N GLU A 30 -9.95 -9.84 -3.81
CA GLU A 30 -10.53 -10.32 -5.07
C GLU A 30 -11.71 -9.47 -5.56
N LYS A 31 -12.46 -8.85 -4.63
CA LYS A 31 -13.62 -8.00 -4.97
C LYS A 31 -13.28 -6.82 -5.87
N PHE A 32 -12.03 -6.37 -5.89
CA PHE A 32 -11.57 -5.29 -6.77
C PHE A 32 -11.14 -5.79 -8.15
N ASN A 33 -11.15 -7.10 -8.37
CA ASN A 33 -10.75 -7.71 -9.63
C ASN A 33 -9.38 -7.21 -10.14
N PRO A 34 -8.33 -7.29 -9.31
CA PRO A 34 -6.99 -6.88 -9.74
C PRO A 34 -6.44 -7.85 -10.79
N ASP A 35 -5.48 -7.39 -11.59
CA ASP A 35 -4.78 -8.25 -12.54
C ASP A 35 -4.02 -9.36 -11.82
N ILE A 36 -3.43 -9.03 -10.67
CA ILE A 36 -2.76 -9.98 -9.77
C ILE A 36 -3.40 -9.86 -8.38
N CYS A 37 -4.04 -10.94 -7.95
CA CYS A 37 -4.68 -11.00 -6.63
C CYS A 37 -3.75 -11.76 -5.67
N CYS A 38 -3.00 -11.03 -4.85
CA CYS A 38 -2.14 -11.60 -3.82
C CYS A 38 -1.78 -10.56 -2.76
N ASP A 39 -1.29 -11.04 -1.61
CA ASP A 39 -0.65 -10.17 -0.63
C ASP A 39 0.64 -9.59 -1.23
N ILE A 40 0.90 -8.30 -1.00
CA ILE A 40 2.11 -7.64 -1.48
C ILE A 40 3.38 -8.34 -0.97
N LEU A 41 3.33 -8.93 0.22
CA LEU A 41 4.46 -9.65 0.82
C LEU A 41 4.82 -10.91 0.04
N ASP A 42 3.85 -11.48 -0.69
CA ASP A 42 4.01 -12.70 -1.48
C ASP A 42 4.17 -12.43 -2.98
N LEU A 43 4.11 -11.16 -3.39
CA LEU A 43 4.20 -10.79 -4.81
C LEU A 43 5.58 -11.13 -5.37
N ASP A 44 5.59 -11.94 -6.43
CA ASP A 44 6.81 -12.18 -7.20
C ASP A 44 7.06 -11.01 -8.16
N TYR A 45 7.64 -9.94 -7.63
CA TYR A 45 7.95 -8.74 -8.42
C TYR A 45 9.16 -8.92 -9.32
N LYS A 46 9.99 -9.94 -9.05
CA LYS A 46 11.17 -10.25 -9.87
C LYS A 46 10.81 -10.89 -11.21
N GLN A 47 9.55 -11.26 -11.41
CA GLN A 47 9.04 -11.67 -12.71
C GLN A 47 9.14 -10.56 -13.76
N TRP A 48 9.20 -9.30 -13.33
CA TRP A 48 9.35 -8.15 -14.22
C TRP A 48 10.82 -7.70 -14.30
N GLY A 49 11.17 -7.14 -15.46
CA GLY A 49 12.51 -6.60 -15.68
C GLY A 49 12.71 -5.21 -15.04
N ILE A 50 13.95 -4.92 -14.66
CA ILE A 50 14.34 -3.59 -14.19
C ILE A 50 14.06 -2.57 -15.30
N GLY A 51 13.36 -1.48 -14.94
CA GLY A 51 12.99 -0.43 -15.90
C GLY A 51 11.80 -0.77 -16.78
N GLN A 52 11.13 -1.91 -16.55
CA GLN A 52 9.96 -2.33 -17.33
C GLN A 52 8.77 -1.39 -17.14
N PHE A 53 8.60 -0.83 -15.94
CA PHE A 53 7.54 0.12 -15.63
C PHE A 53 8.05 1.55 -15.65
N ASP A 54 7.31 2.43 -16.27
CA ASP A 54 7.60 3.86 -16.27
C ASP A 54 7.16 4.52 -14.97
N ILE A 55 6.00 4.10 -14.44
CA ILE A 55 5.42 4.64 -13.21
C ILE A 55 5.01 3.49 -12.31
N ILE A 56 5.32 3.61 -11.01
CA ILE A 56 4.75 2.77 -9.96
C ILE A 56 3.95 3.67 -9.02
N TRP A 57 2.67 3.34 -8.88
CA TRP A 57 1.77 3.99 -7.94
C TRP A 57 1.44 3.03 -6.82
N ALA A 58 1.64 3.44 -5.57
CA ALA A 58 1.36 2.63 -4.40
C ALA A 58 0.47 3.38 -3.42
N SER A 59 -0.65 2.77 -3.05
CA SER A 59 -1.58 3.29 -2.04
C SER A 59 -1.68 2.29 -0.88
N PRO A 60 -0.63 2.14 -0.06
CA PRO A 60 -0.65 1.16 1.01
C PRO A 60 -1.77 1.45 2.01
N PRO A 61 -2.31 0.42 2.68
CA PRO A 61 -3.37 0.60 3.66
C PRO A 61 -2.96 1.60 4.74
N CYS A 62 -3.79 2.63 4.93
CA CYS A 62 -3.56 3.66 5.94
C CYS A 62 -4.15 3.33 7.30
N ARG A 63 -4.82 2.21 7.43
CA ARG A 63 -5.58 1.75 8.60
C ARG A 63 -4.83 1.93 9.91
N PHE A 64 -3.55 1.56 9.95
CA PHE A 64 -2.74 1.62 11.17
C PHE A 64 -2.07 2.97 11.38
N PHE A 65 -1.96 3.81 10.37
CA PHE A 65 -1.30 5.11 10.40
C PHE A 65 -2.26 6.29 10.43
N SER A 66 -3.55 6.06 10.16
CA SER A 66 -4.55 7.13 10.07
C SER A 66 -4.70 7.88 11.40
N ALA A 67 -4.78 9.20 11.34
CA ALA A 67 -5.08 10.04 12.51
C ALA A 67 -6.43 9.67 13.15
N ALA A 68 -7.40 9.21 12.37
CA ALA A 68 -8.69 8.75 12.87
C ALA A 68 -8.57 7.60 13.87
N ARG A 69 -7.52 6.78 13.78
CA ARG A 69 -7.29 5.69 14.72
C ARG A 69 -7.06 6.19 16.16
N CYS A 70 -6.54 7.39 16.31
CA CYS A 70 -6.34 7.99 17.62
C CYS A 70 -7.66 8.15 18.40
N SER A 71 -8.79 8.28 17.72
CA SER A 71 -10.11 8.37 18.34
C SER A 71 -10.55 7.07 19.02
N TRP A 72 -9.90 5.96 18.69
CA TRP A 72 -10.20 4.63 19.25
C TRP A 72 -9.38 4.32 20.51
N LEU A 73 -8.46 5.18 20.90
CA LEU A 73 -7.71 5.00 22.14
C LEU A 73 -8.66 4.86 23.35
N GLY A 74 -8.43 3.82 24.15
CA GLY A 74 -9.30 3.48 25.26
C GLY A 74 -10.53 2.66 24.91
N ARG A 75 -10.74 2.33 23.64
CA ARG A 75 -11.87 1.53 23.15
C ARG A 75 -11.41 0.14 22.73
N LYS A 76 -12.31 -0.84 22.84
CA LYS A 76 -12.05 -2.21 22.36
C LYS A 76 -12.10 -2.23 20.84
N THR A 77 -11.06 -2.73 20.20
CA THR A 77 -10.98 -2.86 18.75
C THR A 77 -11.26 -4.29 18.32
N LYS A 78 -11.88 -4.46 17.14
CA LYS A 78 -12.14 -5.78 16.56
C LYS A 78 -10.85 -6.47 16.13
N PHE A 79 -9.85 -5.70 15.71
CA PHE A 79 -8.60 -6.23 15.19
C PHE A 79 -7.81 -7.01 16.26
N ASN A 80 -7.59 -6.39 17.43
CA ASN A 80 -6.81 -7.00 18.52
C ASN A 80 -7.68 -7.66 19.59
N ASN A 81 -9.00 -7.48 19.52
CA ASN A 81 -9.95 -7.91 20.54
C ASN A 81 -9.57 -7.45 21.96
N CYS A 82 -8.97 -6.30 22.08
CA CYS A 82 -8.54 -5.67 23.34
C CYS A 82 -8.73 -4.16 23.29
N ILE A 83 -8.55 -3.51 24.44
CA ILE A 83 -8.62 -2.06 24.51
C ILE A 83 -7.37 -1.46 23.85
N LEU A 84 -7.57 -0.55 22.90
CA LEU A 84 -6.48 0.09 22.19
C LEU A 84 -5.72 1.05 23.10
N THR A 85 -4.43 0.81 23.26
CA THR A 85 -3.50 1.70 23.96
C THR A 85 -2.51 2.29 22.97
N LYS A 86 -1.75 3.32 23.40
CA LYS A 86 -0.69 3.90 22.56
C LYS A 86 0.38 2.87 22.21
N GLU A 87 0.71 1.96 23.12
CA GLU A 87 1.69 0.89 22.88
C GLU A 87 1.19 -0.10 21.84
N ILE A 88 -0.06 -0.57 21.96
CA ILE A 88 -0.70 -1.47 21.00
C ILE A 88 -0.78 -0.78 19.64
N MET A 89 -1.14 0.50 19.61
CA MET A 89 -1.22 1.27 18.36
C MET A 89 0.12 1.32 17.65
N LYS A 90 1.22 1.52 18.39
CA LYS A 90 2.57 1.52 17.83
C LYS A 90 2.99 0.13 17.37
N ASP A 91 2.68 -0.92 18.14
CA ASP A 91 2.96 -2.29 17.75
C ASP A 91 2.24 -2.66 16.46
N ASP A 92 0.98 -2.26 16.31
CA ASP A 92 0.21 -2.48 15.08
C ASP A 92 0.83 -1.76 13.88
N GLU A 93 1.33 -0.54 14.06
CA GLU A 93 2.05 0.20 13.03
C GLU A 93 3.29 -0.57 12.55
N LEU A 94 4.06 -1.11 13.49
CA LEU A 94 5.32 -1.83 13.19
C LEU A 94 5.08 -3.24 12.64
N LEU A 95 4.07 -3.95 13.16
CA LEU A 95 3.84 -5.36 12.80
C LEU A 95 2.94 -5.53 11.58
N HIS A 96 2.02 -4.61 11.36
CA HIS A 96 0.97 -4.75 10.34
C HIS A 96 0.91 -3.62 9.33
N GLY A 97 1.21 -2.39 9.76
CA GLY A 97 1.16 -1.22 8.89
C GLY A 97 2.41 -1.04 8.05
N LEU A 98 3.58 -1.14 8.68
CA LEU A 98 4.86 -0.86 8.04
C LEU A 98 5.32 -1.94 7.04
N PRO A 99 5.17 -3.26 7.28
CA PRO A 99 5.67 -4.27 6.36
C PRO A 99 5.18 -4.13 4.91
N PRO A 100 3.90 -3.87 4.63
CA PRO A 100 3.45 -3.62 3.25
C PRO A 100 4.11 -2.41 2.60
N VAL A 101 4.35 -1.34 3.38
CA VAL A 101 5.01 -0.13 2.90
C VAL A 101 6.47 -0.42 2.56
N GLU A 102 7.19 -1.11 3.43
CA GLU A 102 8.58 -1.51 3.20
C GLU A 102 8.70 -2.40 1.97
N LYS A 103 7.76 -3.34 1.78
CA LYS A 103 7.74 -4.19 0.59
C LYS A 103 7.50 -3.38 -0.68
N ALA A 104 6.60 -2.41 -0.66
CA ALA A 104 6.38 -1.53 -1.81
C ALA A 104 7.64 -0.74 -2.16
N LEU A 105 8.35 -0.22 -1.16
CA LEU A 105 9.62 0.48 -1.38
C LEU A 105 10.71 -0.44 -1.93
N GLU A 106 10.78 -1.69 -1.45
CA GLU A 106 11.68 -2.72 -1.97
C GLU A 106 11.41 -2.99 -3.47
N ILE A 107 10.13 -3.13 -3.84
CA ILE A 107 9.72 -3.35 -5.23
C ILE A 107 10.11 -2.16 -6.10
N ILE A 108 9.87 -0.94 -5.64
CA ILE A 108 10.23 0.29 -6.34
C ILE A 108 11.74 0.36 -6.54
N ASP A 109 12.51 0.07 -5.51
CA ASP A 109 13.97 0.09 -5.57
C ASP A 109 14.52 -0.96 -6.56
N TYR A 110 13.92 -2.14 -6.61
CA TYR A 110 14.33 -3.19 -7.55
C TYR A 110 13.95 -2.84 -9.00
N LEU A 111 12.71 -2.42 -9.24
CA LEU A 111 12.19 -2.20 -10.59
C LEU A 111 12.65 -0.89 -11.23
N LYS A 112 13.14 0.06 -10.46
CA LYS A 112 13.70 1.34 -10.91
C LYS A 112 12.83 2.05 -11.96
N PRO A 113 11.57 2.40 -11.61
CA PRO A 113 10.71 3.16 -12.52
C PRO A 113 11.25 4.57 -12.72
N LYS A 114 10.82 5.25 -13.78
CA LYS A 114 11.16 6.67 -14.00
C LYS A 114 10.55 7.56 -12.93
N PHE A 115 9.32 7.24 -12.53
CA PHE A 115 8.58 7.97 -11.49
C PHE A 115 7.88 6.97 -10.57
N TRP A 116 7.79 7.34 -9.30
CA TRP A 116 6.99 6.57 -8.34
C TRP A 116 6.30 7.51 -7.37
N PHE A 117 5.13 7.08 -6.92
CA PHE A 117 4.29 7.82 -5.99
C PHE A 117 3.75 6.88 -4.93
N MET A 118 3.75 7.33 -3.69
CA MET A 118 3.15 6.61 -2.59
C MET A 118 2.15 7.53 -1.90
N GLU A 119 0.87 7.14 -1.93
CA GLU A 119 -0.21 7.89 -1.32
C GLU A 119 -0.49 7.35 0.08
N ASN A 120 -0.61 8.26 1.04
CA ASN A 120 -1.10 7.98 2.39
C ASN A 120 -1.62 9.30 2.98
N PRO A 121 -2.59 9.28 3.93
CA PRO A 121 -3.10 10.51 4.51
C PRO A 121 -2.01 11.39 5.10
N GLN A 122 -2.01 12.67 4.73
CA GLN A 122 -1.02 13.64 5.17
C GLN A 122 -0.99 13.77 6.70
N THR A 123 -2.15 13.68 7.35
CA THR A 123 -2.29 13.73 8.80
C THR A 123 -1.93 12.42 9.49
N GLY A 124 -1.69 11.36 8.71
CA GLY A 124 -1.35 10.05 9.22
C GLY A 124 0.08 9.98 9.78
N ARG A 125 0.38 8.87 10.42
CA ARG A 125 1.65 8.65 11.15
C ARG A 125 2.74 8.00 10.31
N LEU A 126 2.42 7.56 9.08
CA LEU A 126 3.41 6.90 8.20
C LEU A 126 4.63 7.78 7.97
N LYS A 127 4.45 9.07 7.85
CA LYS A 127 5.54 10.05 7.67
C LYS A 127 6.61 9.99 8.77
N ASN A 128 6.31 9.40 9.91
CA ASN A 128 7.27 9.25 11.01
C ASN A 128 8.25 8.08 10.77
N TYR A 129 8.01 7.25 9.77
CA TYR A 129 8.80 6.05 9.47
C TYR A 129 9.57 6.12 8.14
N ILE A 130 9.22 7.07 7.30
CA ILE A 130 9.84 7.21 5.96
C ILE A 130 10.31 8.65 5.68
#